data_e3173ec4f5277a0c003fe4792ed10a17
#
_entry.id   e3173ec4f5277a0c003fe4792ed10a17
#
_cell.length_a   1.000
_cell.length_b   1.000
_cell.length_c   1.000
_cell.angle_alpha   90.00
_cell.angle_beta   90.00
_cell.angle_gamma   90.00
#
_symmetry.space_group_name_H-M   'P 1'
#
loop_
_entity.id
_entity.type
_entity.pdbx_description
1 polymer ?
#
loop_
_entity_poly.entity_id
_entity_poly.type
_entity_poly.pdbx_seq_one_letter_code
_entity_poly.pdbx_strand_id
1 'polypeptide(L)'
;MKYAVADISSSSLSVIIAEDSGDGIEVTGKEREPLSLLYYMDGDKLSRRGTEKLVSALLQMKSRRKEAGVGRCWLIATAALRHITDFAEVTEAVRAATGLEMNLIDGRAEAYCDYVANMRYSSEGGAVLVDLGGKSMEICALGKGKEGMT
;
A
#
# COMPACT_ATOMS: atom_id res chain seq x y z
N MET A 1 4.85 20.14 -4.36
CA MET A 1 5.85 19.11 -3.92
C MET A 1 5.32 17.75 -4.32
N LYS A 2 6.20 16.87 -4.88
CA LYS A 2 5.79 15.51 -5.28
C LYS A 2 5.99 14.50 -4.16
N TYR A 3 4.99 13.66 -3.99
CA TYR A 3 4.92 12.58 -3.01
C TYR A 3 4.68 11.25 -3.72
N ALA A 4 5.08 10.15 -3.11
CA ALA A 4 4.68 8.81 -3.54
C ALA A 4 4.15 8.00 -2.36
N VAL A 5 3.16 7.18 -2.65
CA VAL A 5 2.70 6.11 -1.75
C VAL A 5 2.84 4.80 -2.51
N ALA A 6 3.52 3.86 -1.91
CA ALA A 6 3.73 2.52 -2.45
C ALA A 6 3.02 1.52 -1.55
N ASP A 7 1.99 0.88 -2.06
CA ASP A 7 1.25 -0.20 -1.40
C ASP A 7 1.84 -1.55 -1.79
N ILE A 8 2.24 -2.32 -0.78
CA ILE A 8 2.75 -3.68 -0.90
C ILE A 8 1.63 -4.64 -0.54
N SER A 9 0.92 -5.11 -1.55
CA SER A 9 -0.15 -6.08 -1.39
C SER A 9 0.30 -7.52 -1.69
N SER A 10 -0.59 -8.47 -1.51
CA SER A 10 -0.33 -9.89 -1.80
C SER A 10 -0.01 -10.16 -3.27
N SER A 11 -0.56 -9.37 -4.18
CA SER A 11 -0.45 -9.57 -5.62
C SER A 11 0.55 -8.63 -6.28
N SER A 12 0.73 -7.42 -5.77
CA SER A 12 1.46 -6.36 -6.47
C SER A 12 2.08 -5.32 -5.53
N LEU A 13 3.06 -4.61 -6.05
CA LEU A 13 3.51 -3.31 -5.60
C LEU A 13 2.80 -2.26 -6.45
N SER A 14 1.93 -1.47 -5.84
CA SER A 14 1.22 -0.37 -6.50
C SER A 14 1.77 0.95 -6.02
N VAL A 15 2.13 1.84 -6.95
CA VAL A 15 2.71 3.15 -6.61
C VAL A 15 1.84 4.25 -7.20
N ILE A 16 1.48 5.20 -6.36
CA ILE A 16 0.81 6.43 -6.78
C ILE A 16 1.79 7.58 -6.53
N ILE A 17 1.97 8.42 -7.55
CA ILE A 17 2.71 9.67 -7.45
C ILE A 17 1.69 10.80 -7.50
N ALA A 18 1.76 11.69 -6.53
CA ALA A 18 0.87 12.85 -6.44
C ALA A 18 1.66 14.13 -6.22
N GLU A 19 1.11 15.23 -6.67
CA GLU A 19 1.64 16.57 -6.46
C GLU A 19 0.64 17.43 -5.70
N ASP A 20 1.15 18.13 -4.68
CA ASP A 20 0.40 19.17 -3.98
C ASP A 20 0.71 20.52 -4.67
N SER A 21 -0.30 21.08 -5.32
CA SER A 21 -0.25 22.36 -6.03
C SER A 21 -0.71 23.56 -5.18
N GLY A 22 -1.13 23.32 -3.93
CA GLY A 22 -1.75 24.33 -3.06
C GLY A 22 -3.28 24.41 -3.20
N ASP A 23 -3.82 24.06 -4.34
CA ASP A 23 -5.28 23.99 -4.59
C ASP A 23 -5.83 22.57 -4.37
N GLY A 24 -4.96 21.63 -4.06
CA GLY A 24 -5.30 20.22 -3.78
C GLY A 24 -4.21 19.25 -4.21
N ILE A 25 -4.52 17.97 -4.04
CA ILE A 25 -3.62 16.87 -4.39
C ILE A 25 -4.04 16.30 -5.74
N GLU A 26 -3.13 16.34 -6.72
CA GLU A 26 -3.33 15.77 -8.04
C GLU A 26 -2.47 14.51 -8.22
N VAL A 27 -3.08 13.43 -8.70
CA VAL A 27 -2.36 12.19 -9.05
C VAL A 27 -1.71 12.37 -10.42
N THR A 28 -0.38 12.42 -10.45
CA THR A 28 0.42 12.65 -11.67
C THR A 28 1.03 11.38 -12.24
N GLY A 29 1.01 10.27 -11.49
CA GLY A 29 1.52 8.97 -11.95
C GLY A 29 0.96 7.80 -11.19
N LYS A 30 0.82 6.67 -11.89
CA LYS A 30 0.45 5.38 -11.30
C LYS A 30 1.30 4.29 -11.94
N GLU A 31 1.85 3.43 -11.10
CA GLU A 31 2.62 2.25 -11.52
C GLU A 31 2.12 1.02 -10.76
N ARG A 32 2.22 -0.13 -11.39
CA ARG A 32 1.92 -1.41 -10.75
C ARG A 32 2.89 -2.47 -11.25
N GLU A 33 3.50 -3.19 -10.30
CA GLU A 33 4.41 -4.29 -10.57
C GLU A 33 3.91 -5.58 -9.89
N PRO A 34 3.78 -6.69 -10.60
CA PRO A 34 3.35 -7.97 -10.01
C PRO A 34 4.38 -8.48 -9.01
N LEU A 35 3.98 -8.70 -7.78
CA LEU A 35 4.80 -9.32 -6.74
C LEU A 35 4.44 -10.79 -6.54
N SER A 36 3.14 -11.08 -6.45
CA SER A 36 2.61 -12.42 -6.19
C SER A 36 3.22 -13.06 -4.93
N LEU A 37 3.31 -12.29 -3.83
CA LEU A 37 4.01 -12.69 -2.60
C LEU A 37 3.46 -13.98 -1.99
N LEU A 38 2.17 -14.28 -2.22
CA LEU A 38 1.56 -15.52 -1.71
C LEU A 38 2.25 -16.79 -2.21
N TYR A 39 2.85 -16.77 -3.41
CA TYR A 39 3.61 -17.92 -3.94
C TYR A 39 5.01 -18.08 -3.31
N TYR A 40 5.41 -17.09 -2.51
CA TYR A 40 6.71 -17.07 -1.83
C TYR A 40 6.57 -17.23 -0.32
N MET A 41 5.38 -17.60 0.15
CA MET A 41 5.17 -17.92 1.56
C MET A 41 5.76 -19.31 1.89
N ASP A 42 6.36 -19.40 3.08
CA ASP A 42 6.81 -20.64 3.70
C ASP A 42 6.14 -20.73 5.09
N GLY A 43 4.98 -21.37 5.13
CA GLY A 43 4.11 -21.32 6.29
C GLY A 43 3.62 -19.91 6.57
N ASP A 44 3.95 -19.40 7.75
CA ASP A 44 3.64 -18.04 8.23
C ASP A 44 4.78 -17.05 8.03
N LYS A 45 5.76 -17.36 7.18
CA LYS A 45 6.91 -16.51 6.87
C LYS A 45 6.99 -16.18 5.38
N LEU A 46 7.63 -15.05 5.08
CA LEU A 46 8.02 -14.75 3.71
C LEU A 46 9.36 -15.42 3.42
N SER A 47 9.40 -16.32 2.44
CA SER A 47 10.64 -17.01 2.07
C SER A 47 11.72 -16.00 1.67
N ARG A 48 12.99 -16.42 1.76
CA ARG A 48 14.13 -15.62 1.31
C ARG A 48 13.94 -15.10 -0.12
N ARG A 49 13.46 -15.96 -1.05
CA ARG A 49 13.16 -15.55 -2.43
C ARG A 49 12.06 -14.50 -2.53
N GLY A 50 11.07 -14.57 -1.64
CA GLY A 50 10.00 -13.57 -1.56
C GLY A 50 10.55 -12.22 -1.10
N THR A 51 11.41 -12.21 -0.08
CA THR A 51 12.08 -11.00 0.41
C THR A 51 12.99 -10.40 -0.67
N GLU A 52 13.80 -11.22 -1.35
CA GLU A 52 14.66 -10.76 -2.44
C GLU A 52 13.85 -10.16 -3.61
N LYS A 53 12.72 -10.77 -3.95
CA LYS A 53 11.81 -10.24 -4.98
C LYS A 53 11.21 -8.89 -4.57
N LEU A 54 10.74 -8.77 -3.33
CA LEU A 54 10.20 -7.52 -2.79
C LEU A 54 11.25 -6.41 -2.83
N VAL A 55 12.46 -6.70 -2.32
CA VAL A 55 13.59 -5.75 -2.32
C VAL A 55 13.95 -5.31 -3.73
N SER A 56 14.01 -6.25 -4.70
CA SER A 56 14.30 -5.93 -6.11
C SER A 56 13.27 -4.97 -6.70
N ALA A 57 11.98 -5.23 -6.49
CA ALA A 57 10.90 -4.37 -6.97
C ALA A 57 10.97 -2.97 -6.33
N LEU A 58 11.25 -2.90 -5.02
CA LEU A 58 11.40 -1.62 -4.32
C LEU A 58 12.62 -0.81 -4.77
N LEU A 59 13.73 -1.46 -5.12
CA LEU A 59 14.90 -0.79 -5.68
C LEU A 59 14.59 -0.19 -7.07
N GLN A 60 13.87 -0.90 -7.92
CA GLN A 60 13.43 -0.40 -9.22
C GLN A 60 12.47 0.79 -9.04
N MET A 61 11.51 0.68 -8.14
CA MET A 61 10.60 1.76 -7.78
C MET A 61 11.38 3.00 -7.28
N LYS A 62 12.38 2.79 -6.42
CA LYS A 62 13.23 3.88 -5.89
C LYS A 62 13.97 4.63 -7.01
N SER A 63 14.48 3.93 -8.02
CA SER A 63 15.12 4.56 -9.19
C SER A 63 14.15 5.44 -9.96
N ARG A 64 13.00 4.86 -10.37
CA ARG A 64 11.95 5.57 -11.11
C ARG A 64 11.42 6.79 -10.35
N ARG A 65 11.22 6.66 -9.04
CA ARG A 65 10.80 7.75 -8.18
C ARG A 65 11.81 8.92 -8.16
N LYS A 66 13.11 8.62 -8.12
CA LYS A 66 14.17 9.63 -8.18
C LYS A 66 14.13 10.40 -9.50
N GLU A 67 13.97 9.69 -10.61
CA GLU A 67 13.82 10.27 -11.96
C GLU A 67 12.58 11.15 -12.06
N ALA A 68 11.47 10.77 -11.40
CA ALA A 68 10.23 11.55 -11.35
C ALA A 68 10.30 12.77 -10.40
N GLY A 69 11.41 12.99 -9.68
CA GLY A 69 11.58 14.11 -8.76
C GLY A 69 10.73 14.03 -7.48
N VAL A 70 10.42 12.82 -7.02
CA VAL A 70 9.61 12.59 -5.81
C VAL A 70 10.44 12.89 -4.56
N GLY A 71 9.95 13.80 -3.72
CA GLY A 71 10.62 14.23 -2.48
C GLY A 71 10.40 13.28 -1.32
N ARG A 72 9.17 12.78 -1.11
CA ARG A 72 8.81 11.86 -0.04
C ARG A 72 8.11 10.62 -0.57
N CYS A 73 8.38 9.48 0.06
CA CYS A 73 7.72 8.21 -0.25
C CYS A 73 7.40 7.45 1.02
N TRP A 74 6.18 6.94 1.10
CA TRP A 74 5.74 6.04 2.15
C TRP A 74 5.55 4.65 1.56
N LEU A 75 6.13 3.64 2.23
CA LEU A 75 5.83 2.24 1.96
C LEU A 75 4.75 1.78 2.94
N ILE A 76 3.66 1.28 2.40
CA ILE A 76 2.55 0.71 3.15
C ILE A 76 2.54 -0.79 2.90
N ALA A 77 2.53 -1.59 3.95
CA ALA A 77 2.37 -3.04 3.88
C ALA A 77 0.96 -3.39 4.37
N THR A 78 0.26 -4.21 3.59
CA THR A 78 -1.14 -4.59 3.84
C THR A 78 -1.28 -6.09 4.13
N ALA A 79 -2.41 -6.69 3.81
CA ALA A 79 -2.82 -8.02 4.23
C ALA A 79 -1.80 -9.15 4.02
N ALA A 80 -0.97 -9.10 2.97
CA ALA A 80 0.01 -10.17 2.71
C ALA A 80 1.08 -10.28 3.80
N LEU A 81 1.51 -9.13 4.33
CA LEU A 81 2.59 -9.03 5.30
C LEU A 81 2.06 -8.85 6.74
N ARG A 82 0.75 -8.69 6.92
CA ARG A 82 0.13 -8.44 8.24
C ARG A 82 0.26 -9.61 9.19
N HIS A 83 0.31 -10.82 8.67
CA HIS A 83 0.27 -12.04 9.48
C HIS A 83 1.54 -12.88 9.36
N ILE A 84 2.63 -12.33 8.80
CA ILE A 84 3.90 -13.04 8.80
C ILE A 84 4.62 -12.87 10.14
N THR A 85 5.24 -13.93 10.63
CA THR A 85 5.95 -13.94 11.91
C THR A 85 7.35 -13.32 11.83
N ASP A 86 7.89 -13.21 10.63
CA ASP A 86 9.21 -12.64 10.32
C ASP A 86 9.15 -11.20 9.77
N PHE A 87 8.06 -10.46 10.04
CA PHE A 87 7.87 -9.09 9.53
C PHE A 87 9.04 -8.15 9.86
N ALA A 88 9.60 -8.26 11.07
CA ALA A 88 10.73 -7.44 11.49
C ALA A 88 11.99 -7.70 10.63
N GLU A 89 12.25 -8.98 10.30
CA GLU A 89 13.39 -9.37 9.47
C GLU A 89 13.21 -8.88 8.03
N VAL A 90 12.00 -9.03 7.49
CA VAL A 90 11.66 -8.52 6.14
C VAL A 90 11.78 -7.00 6.08
N THR A 91 11.30 -6.29 7.11
CA THR A 91 11.40 -4.83 7.22
C THR A 91 12.85 -4.37 7.27
N GLU A 92 13.70 -5.05 8.04
CA GLU A 92 15.12 -4.74 8.13
C GLU A 92 15.84 -4.96 6.78
N ALA A 93 15.53 -6.05 6.08
CA ALA A 93 16.07 -6.29 4.75
C ALA A 93 15.67 -5.20 3.74
N VAL A 94 14.42 -4.75 3.78
CA VAL A 94 13.92 -3.64 2.95
C VAL A 94 14.63 -2.34 3.32
N ARG A 95 14.73 -2.02 4.60
CA ARG A 95 15.40 -0.81 5.10
C ARG A 95 16.89 -0.77 4.71
N ALA A 96 17.60 -1.87 4.93
CA ALA A 96 19.01 -1.99 4.60
C ALA A 96 19.28 -1.78 3.09
N ALA A 97 18.42 -2.34 2.23
CA ALA A 97 18.59 -2.24 0.78
C ALA A 97 18.14 -0.90 0.20
N THR A 98 17.04 -0.35 0.69
CA THR A 98 16.36 0.79 0.06
C THR A 98 16.49 2.11 0.84
N GLY A 99 16.77 2.03 2.14
CA GLY A 99 16.73 3.17 3.07
C GLY A 99 15.30 3.65 3.37
N LEU A 100 14.27 2.87 3.01
CA LEU A 100 12.87 3.21 3.24
C LEU A 100 12.31 2.37 4.39
N GLU A 101 11.50 3.02 5.22
CA GLU A 101 10.74 2.35 6.29
C GLU A 101 9.45 1.77 5.74
N MET A 102 9.15 0.53 6.11
CA MET A 102 7.92 -0.15 5.73
C MET A 102 6.90 -0.05 6.88
N ASN A 103 5.75 0.54 6.61
CA ASN A 103 4.68 0.77 7.58
C ASN A 103 3.59 -0.28 7.40
N LEU A 104 3.42 -1.13 8.39
CA LEU A 104 2.31 -2.07 8.41
C LEU A 104 1.04 -1.36 8.88
N ILE A 105 -0.03 -1.44 8.08
CA ILE A 105 -1.34 -0.94 8.47
C ILE A 105 -2.30 -2.10 8.74
N ASP A 106 -3.21 -1.91 9.70
CA ASP A 106 -4.27 -2.85 9.97
C ASP A 106 -5.46 -2.67 9.00
N GLY A 107 -6.42 -3.60 9.02
CA GLY A 107 -7.58 -3.54 8.14
C GLY A 107 -8.46 -2.31 8.38
N ARG A 108 -8.50 -1.78 9.62
CA ARG A 108 -9.24 -0.54 9.90
C ARG A 108 -8.60 0.68 9.26
N ALA A 109 -7.26 0.77 9.29
CA ALA A 109 -6.54 1.85 8.64
C ALA A 109 -6.68 1.77 7.12
N GLU A 110 -6.65 0.55 6.56
CA GLU A 110 -6.88 0.27 5.13
C GLU A 110 -8.30 0.73 4.74
N ALA A 111 -9.35 0.25 5.43
CA ALA A 111 -10.73 0.67 5.23
C ALA A 111 -10.94 2.19 5.40
N TYR A 112 -10.21 2.84 6.31
CA TYR A 112 -10.26 4.29 6.47
C TYR A 112 -9.67 5.02 5.25
N CYS A 113 -8.57 4.52 4.69
CA CYS A 113 -8.01 5.07 3.45
C CYS A 113 -9.00 4.95 2.30
N ASP A 114 -9.67 3.81 2.17
CA ASP A 114 -10.70 3.58 1.16
C ASP A 114 -11.88 4.53 1.33
N TYR A 115 -12.34 4.70 2.56
CA TYR A 115 -13.40 5.67 2.88
C TYR A 115 -13.00 7.08 2.45
N VAL A 116 -11.80 7.55 2.83
CA VAL A 116 -11.33 8.90 2.50
C VAL A 116 -11.20 9.08 0.98
N ALA A 117 -10.66 8.09 0.28
CA ALA A 117 -10.50 8.13 -1.17
C ALA A 117 -11.84 8.22 -1.92
N ASN A 118 -12.93 7.75 -1.29
CA ASN A 118 -14.25 7.66 -1.88
C ASN A 118 -15.28 8.59 -1.21
N MET A 119 -14.87 9.55 -0.38
CA MET A 119 -15.76 10.50 0.32
C MET A 119 -16.71 11.26 -0.60
N ARG A 120 -16.33 11.46 -1.88
CA ARG A 120 -17.21 12.08 -2.88
C ARG A 120 -18.55 11.37 -3.07
N TYR A 121 -18.65 10.08 -2.70
CA TYR A 121 -19.87 9.29 -2.77
C TYR A 121 -20.62 9.23 -1.42
N SER A 122 -20.14 9.89 -0.38
CA SER A 122 -20.75 9.85 0.96
C SER A 122 -22.14 10.50 1.03
N SER A 123 -22.48 11.36 0.07
CA SER A 123 -23.82 11.97 -0.05
C SER A 123 -24.87 11.03 -0.64
N GLU A 124 -24.46 9.91 -1.24
CA GLU A 124 -25.36 8.89 -1.75
C GLU A 124 -25.87 8.03 -0.59
N GLY A 125 -27.15 8.21 -0.24
CA GLY A 125 -27.76 7.50 0.89
C GLY A 125 -27.68 5.98 0.71
N GLY A 126 -27.09 5.28 1.70
CA GLY A 126 -26.98 3.83 1.72
C GLY A 126 -25.86 3.25 0.84
N ALA A 127 -24.94 4.06 0.32
CA ALA A 127 -23.80 3.57 -0.46
C ALA A 127 -22.84 2.75 0.42
N VAL A 128 -22.38 1.63 -0.12
CA VAL A 128 -21.38 0.75 0.50
C VAL A 128 -20.22 0.58 -0.47
N LEU A 129 -19.03 0.85 0.03
CA LEU A 129 -17.79 0.54 -0.67
C LEU A 129 -17.29 -0.84 -0.26
N VAL A 130 -16.91 -1.64 -1.21
CA VAL A 130 -16.25 -2.93 -0.99
C VAL A 130 -14.92 -2.90 -1.72
N ASP A 131 -13.82 -2.99 -0.98
CA ASP A 131 -12.50 -3.27 -1.53
C ASP A 131 -12.20 -4.76 -1.40
N LEU A 132 -11.98 -5.41 -2.53
CA LEU A 132 -11.68 -6.84 -2.60
C LEU A 132 -10.24 -7.05 -3.01
N GLY A 133 -9.38 -7.25 -2.01
CA GLY A 133 -7.97 -7.55 -2.19
C GLY A 133 -7.68 -9.03 -2.46
N GLY A 134 -6.41 -9.37 -2.62
CA GLY A 134 -5.96 -10.75 -2.84
C GLY A 134 -6.01 -11.63 -1.57
N LYS A 135 -6.09 -11.05 -0.37
CA LYS A 135 -6.08 -11.76 0.92
C LYS A 135 -6.98 -11.11 1.97
N SER A 136 -7.56 -9.97 1.67
CA SER A 136 -8.47 -9.26 2.56
C SER A 136 -9.65 -8.70 1.80
N MET A 137 -10.66 -8.29 2.54
CA MET A 137 -11.82 -7.56 2.04
C MET A 137 -12.20 -6.51 3.08
N GLU A 138 -12.26 -5.26 2.65
CA GLU A 138 -12.69 -4.15 3.48
C GLU A 138 -14.08 -3.69 3.04
N ILE A 139 -14.95 -3.38 4.01
CA ILE A 139 -16.31 -2.89 3.74
C ILE A 139 -16.51 -1.58 4.48
N CYS A 140 -16.89 -0.53 3.74
CA CYS A 140 -17.16 0.79 4.28
C CYS A 140 -18.57 1.24 3.96
N ALA A 141 -19.39 1.49 4.97
CA ALA A 141 -20.69 2.15 4.79
C ALA A 141 -20.46 3.66 4.66
N LEU A 142 -20.52 4.16 3.42
CA LEU A 142 -20.36 5.59 3.14
C LEU A 142 -21.53 6.38 3.75
N GLY A 143 -21.22 7.54 4.34
CA GLY A 143 -22.22 8.35 5.06
C GLY A 143 -22.31 8.07 6.56
N LYS A 144 -21.70 7.00 7.09
CA LYS A 144 -21.63 6.71 8.52
C LYS A 144 -20.29 7.06 9.17
N GLY A 145 -19.37 7.67 8.42
CA GLY A 145 -18.03 8.01 8.92
C GLY A 145 -17.24 6.79 9.38
N LYS A 146 -16.42 6.98 10.41
CA LYS A 146 -15.55 5.92 10.94
C LYS A 146 -16.30 4.73 11.57
N GLU A 147 -17.58 4.89 11.91
CA GLU A 147 -18.39 3.83 12.52
C GLU A 147 -18.90 2.80 11.50
N GLY A 148 -18.83 3.13 10.21
CA GLY A 148 -19.28 2.26 9.13
C GLY A 148 -18.21 1.38 8.49
N MET A 149 -17.03 1.21 9.13
CA MET A 149 -15.89 0.48 8.59
C MET A 149 -15.68 -0.86 9.31
N THR A 150 -15.55 -1.94 8.54
CA THR A 150 -15.20 -3.29 9.04
C THR A 150 -14.23 -3.98 8.09
#